data_28dcf91c16a74b0d7ae52dd1f2fe1e14
#
_entry.id   28dcf91c16a74b0d7ae52dd1f2fe1e14
#
_cell.length_a   1.000
_cell.length_b   1.000
_cell.length_c   1.000
_cell.angle_alpha   90.00
_cell.angle_beta   90.00
_cell.angle_gamma   90.00
#
_symmetry.space_group_name_H-M   'P 1'
#
loop_
_entity.id
_entity.type
_entity.pdbx_description
1 polymer ?
#
loop_
_entity_poly.entity_id
_entity_poly.type
_entity_poly.pdbx_seq_one_letter_code
_entity_poly.pdbx_strand_id
1 'polypeptide(L)'
;MRHGPSWFLRLSAYWFATSFKWFLVLLVLLPAKVAEVSPPEEKASRLGFLFGLGAVMAILGPPVMGYLSDRLGRRRPFLLWGSLLTAFALLLLVHAPSYTALLFAYLLLQVADDLATGPYSALIPDLVPKGERGAASGYMGVLQVSGQVLAGAVGFLLPLAPQAYLAALLTLLG
;
A
#
# COMPACT_ATOMS: atom_id res chain seq x y z
N MET A 1 -22.13 -14.50 17.91
CA MET A 1 -21.01 -15.46 17.96
C MET A 1 -19.75 -14.63 18.06
N ARG A 2 -18.85 -14.92 18.99
CA ARG A 2 -17.55 -14.23 19.03
C ARG A 2 -16.63 -14.82 17.94
N HIS A 3 -16.05 -13.98 17.11
CA HIS A 3 -15.08 -14.43 16.12
C HIS A 3 -13.76 -14.85 16.79
N GLY A 4 -13.15 -15.94 16.31
CA GLY A 4 -11.88 -16.43 16.84
C GLY A 4 -10.67 -15.63 16.32
N PRO A 5 -9.47 -15.76 16.97
CA PRO A 5 -8.25 -15.07 16.57
C PRO A 5 -7.89 -15.26 15.09
N SER A 6 -8.07 -16.45 14.55
CA SER A 6 -7.77 -16.76 13.14
C SER A 6 -8.61 -15.95 12.15
N TRP A 7 -9.85 -15.63 12.51
CA TRP A 7 -10.70 -14.78 11.68
C TRP A 7 -10.20 -13.34 11.65
N PHE A 8 -9.82 -12.78 12.81
CA PHE A 8 -9.25 -11.43 12.88
C PHE A 8 -7.92 -11.34 12.13
N LEU A 9 -7.07 -12.36 12.22
CA LEU A 9 -5.82 -12.41 11.47
C LEU A 9 -6.06 -12.38 9.95
N ARG A 10 -7.01 -13.19 9.46
CA ARG A 10 -7.39 -13.18 8.03
C ARG A 10 -7.96 -11.83 7.59
N LEU A 11 -8.84 -11.25 8.39
CA LEU A 11 -9.41 -9.93 8.12
C LEU A 11 -8.34 -8.82 8.10
N SER A 12 -7.24 -9.00 8.82
CA SER A 12 -6.17 -8.00 8.94
C SER A 12 -4.95 -8.27 8.06
N ALA A 13 -4.91 -9.38 7.32
CA ALA A 13 -3.76 -9.78 6.50
C ALA A 13 -3.39 -8.73 5.44
N TYR A 14 -4.38 -8.12 4.81
CA TYR A 14 -4.16 -7.04 3.85
C TYR A 14 -3.43 -5.84 4.46
N TRP A 15 -3.71 -5.49 5.71
CA TRP A 15 -3.03 -4.40 6.41
C TRP A 15 -1.55 -4.68 6.66
N PHE A 16 -1.18 -5.94 6.86
CA PHE A 16 0.24 -6.33 6.89
C PHE A 16 0.92 -6.05 5.54
N ALA A 17 0.34 -6.54 4.44
CA ALA A 17 0.88 -6.37 3.10
C ALA A 17 0.98 -4.88 2.70
N THR A 18 -0.08 -4.10 2.96
CA THR A 18 -0.11 -2.67 2.69
C THR A 18 0.93 -1.90 3.51
N SER A 19 1.06 -2.19 4.81
CA SER A 19 2.05 -1.53 5.66
C SER A 19 3.49 -1.90 5.29
N PHE A 20 3.74 -3.16 4.96
CA PHE A 20 5.02 -3.63 4.43
C PHE A 20 5.40 -2.87 3.15
N LYS A 21 4.51 -2.84 2.18
CA LYS A 21 4.68 -2.16 0.90
C LYS A 21 4.98 -0.66 1.08
N TRP A 22 4.13 0.06 1.81
CA TRP A 22 4.28 1.50 1.95
C TRP A 22 5.52 1.90 2.73
N PHE A 23 5.93 1.11 3.71
CA PHE A 23 7.19 1.32 4.41
C PHE A 23 8.38 1.23 3.45
N LEU A 24 8.44 0.16 2.63
CA LEU A 24 9.49 0.02 1.61
C LEU A 24 9.43 1.13 0.56
N VAL A 25 8.26 1.45 0.04
CA VAL A 25 8.11 2.47 -1.00
C VAL A 25 8.59 3.83 -0.51
N LEU A 26 8.10 4.29 0.64
CA LEU A 26 8.37 5.65 1.10
C LEU A 26 9.78 5.82 1.69
N LEU A 27 10.30 4.81 2.39
CA LEU A 27 11.58 4.95 3.10
C LEU A 27 12.78 4.37 2.35
N VAL A 28 12.56 3.50 1.37
CA VAL A 28 13.64 2.83 0.65
C VAL A 28 13.56 3.04 -0.86
N LEU A 29 12.48 2.58 -1.50
CA LEU A 29 12.43 2.53 -2.97
C LEU A 29 12.36 3.92 -3.61
N LEU A 30 11.49 4.81 -3.16
CA LEU A 30 11.39 6.16 -3.71
C LEU A 30 12.66 6.99 -3.50
N PRO A 31 13.23 7.09 -2.28
CA PRO A 31 14.49 7.82 -2.09
C PRO A 31 15.62 7.29 -2.95
N ALA A 32 15.78 5.95 -3.02
CA ALA A 32 16.82 5.32 -3.83
C ALA A 32 16.62 5.57 -5.33
N LYS A 33 15.39 5.41 -5.84
CA LYS A 33 15.09 5.66 -7.27
C LYS A 33 15.21 7.13 -7.64
N VAL A 34 14.75 8.04 -6.79
CA VAL A 34 14.97 9.48 -7.03
C VAL A 34 16.46 9.81 -7.07
N ALA A 35 17.26 9.19 -6.17
CA ALA A 35 18.71 9.39 -6.17
C ALA A 35 19.39 8.86 -7.44
N GLU A 36 18.86 7.79 -8.05
CA GLU A 36 19.35 7.19 -9.29
C GLU A 36 19.00 8.03 -10.53
N VAL A 37 17.76 8.52 -10.63
CA VAL A 37 17.23 9.15 -11.84
C VAL A 37 17.19 10.69 -11.80
N SER A 38 17.80 11.30 -10.78
CA SER A 38 17.79 12.77 -10.62
C SER A 38 19.18 13.36 -10.44
N PRO A 39 19.43 14.58 -10.96
CA PRO A 39 20.62 15.34 -10.64
C PRO A 39 20.77 15.55 -9.12
N PRO A 40 21.99 15.58 -8.58
CA PRO A 40 22.22 15.71 -7.14
C PRO A 40 21.50 16.89 -6.48
N GLU A 41 21.48 18.03 -7.16
CA GLU A 41 20.87 19.29 -6.70
C GLU A 41 19.33 19.26 -6.64
N GLU A 42 18.70 18.37 -7.40
CA GLU A 42 17.23 18.27 -7.48
C GLU A 42 16.64 17.12 -6.65
N LYS A 43 17.45 16.22 -6.11
CA LYS A 43 16.96 15.01 -5.42
C LYS A 43 15.98 15.32 -4.29
N ALA A 44 16.31 16.29 -3.43
CA ALA A 44 15.47 16.65 -2.29
C ALA A 44 14.14 17.26 -2.73
N SER A 45 14.14 18.17 -3.69
CA SER A 45 12.92 18.82 -4.20
C SER A 45 12.02 17.83 -4.94
N ARG A 46 12.59 16.95 -5.75
CA ARG A 46 11.86 15.91 -6.49
C ARG A 46 11.23 14.88 -5.55
N LEU A 47 11.98 14.44 -4.52
CA LEU A 47 11.43 13.54 -3.50
C LEU A 47 10.32 14.21 -2.70
N GLY A 48 10.53 15.46 -2.28
CA GLY A 48 9.53 16.26 -1.58
C GLY A 48 8.25 16.45 -2.40
N PHE A 49 8.38 16.68 -3.72
CA PHE A 49 7.23 16.76 -4.63
C PHE A 49 6.44 15.45 -4.70
N LEU A 50 7.12 14.30 -4.83
CA LEU A 50 6.46 12.99 -4.82
C LEU A 50 5.73 12.75 -3.49
N PHE A 51 6.36 13.04 -2.35
CA PHE A 51 5.72 12.87 -1.04
C PHE A 51 4.52 13.80 -0.86
N GLY A 52 4.63 15.07 -1.27
CA GLY A 52 3.51 16.02 -1.22
C GLY A 52 2.32 15.56 -2.06
N LEU A 53 2.58 15.11 -3.29
CA LEU A 53 1.56 14.60 -4.18
C LEU A 53 0.92 13.31 -3.63
N GLY A 54 1.72 12.39 -3.12
CA GLY A 54 1.25 11.17 -2.46
C GLY A 54 0.40 11.44 -1.23
N ALA A 55 0.77 12.44 -0.41
CA ALA A 55 -0.02 12.84 0.76
C ALA A 55 -1.42 13.34 0.37
N VAL A 56 -1.52 14.16 -0.68
CA VAL A 56 -2.81 14.63 -1.20
C VAL A 56 -3.66 13.44 -1.68
N MET A 57 -3.06 12.51 -2.44
CA MET A 57 -3.76 11.31 -2.93
C MET A 57 -4.20 10.41 -1.78
N ALA A 58 -3.35 10.17 -0.79
CA ALA A 58 -3.68 9.35 0.38
C ALA A 58 -4.85 9.90 1.22
N ILE A 59 -5.06 11.22 1.20
CA ILE A 59 -6.22 11.85 1.87
C ILE A 59 -7.49 11.70 1.04
N LEU A 60 -7.41 11.89 -0.27
CA LEU A 60 -8.58 11.95 -1.15
C LEU A 60 -8.94 10.58 -1.75
N GLY A 61 -7.96 9.76 -2.06
CA GLY A 61 -8.13 8.51 -2.79
C GLY A 61 -9.02 7.48 -2.10
N PRO A 62 -8.73 7.05 -0.86
CA PRO A 62 -9.52 6.02 -0.19
C PRO A 62 -11.00 6.38 -0.02
N PRO A 63 -11.38 7.62 0.40
CA PRO A 63 -12.78 8.02 0.45
C PRO A 63 -13.47 7.98 -0.93
N VAL A 64 -12.80 8.45 -1.98
CA VAL A 64 -13.35 8.45 -3.34
C VAL A 64 -13.56 7.03 -3.84
N MET A 65 -12.56 6.15 -3.69
CA MET A 65 -12.66 4.75 -4.13
C MET A 65 -13.65 3.95 -3.28
N GLY A 66 -13.72 4.22 -1.98
CA GLY A 66 -14.74 3.65 -1.10
C GLY A 66 -16.15 4.01 -1.56
N TYR A 67 -16.42 5.29 -1.78
CA TYR A 67 -17.71 5.78 -2.29
C TYR A 67 -18.05 5.15 -3.65
N LEU A 68 -17.09 5.08 -4.57
CA LEU A 68 -17.30 4.49 -5.89
C LEU A 68 -17.65 3.00 -5.81
N SER A 69 -16.95 2.24 -4.98
CA SER A 69 -17.23 0.82 -4.77
C SER A 69 -18.59 0.57 -4.14
N ASP A 70 -19.01 1.43 -3.20
CA ASP A 70 -20.32 1.35 -2.55
C ASP A 70 -21.45 1.66 -3.55
N ARG A 71 -21.27 2.69 -4.39
CA ARG A 71 -22.24 3.06 -5.43
C ARG A 71 -22.43 1.96 -6.48
N LEU A 72 -21.37 1.24 -6.82
CA LEU A 72 -21.42 0.14 -7.78
C LEU A 72 -21.85 -1.19 -7.14
N GLY A 73 -21.94 -1.27 -5.81
CA GLY A 73 -22.35 -2.46 -5.07
C GLY A 73 -21.41 -3.67 -5.24
N ARG A 74 -20.17 -3.43 -5.66
CA ARG A 74 -19.21 -4.48 -6.02
C ARG A 74 -17.82 -4.18 -5.44
N ARG A 75 -17.50 -4.71 -4.24
CA ARG A 75 -16.19 -4.51 -3.61
C ARG A 75 -15.10 -5.43 -4.17
N ARG A 76 -15.44 -6.71 -4.47
CA ARG A 76 -14.45 -7.70 -4.93
C ARG A 76 -13.65 -7.29 -6.18
N PRO A 77 -14.26 -6.78 -7.25
CA PRO A 77 -13.51 -6.31 -8.42
C PRO A 77 -12.51 -5.21 -8.09
N PHE A 78 -12.87 -4.28 -7.21
CA PHE A 78 -11.98 -3.20 -6.78
C PHE A 78 -10.76 -3.73 -6.05
N LEU A 79 -10.96 -4.69 -5.11
CA LEU A 79 -9.86 -5.34 -4.40
C LEU A 79 -8.93 -6.07 -5.37
N LEU A 80 -9.48 -6.88 -6.28
CA LEU A 80 -8.69 -7.66 -7.23
C LEU A 80 -7.89 -6.76 -8.19
N TRP A 81 -8.57 -5.82 -8.86
CA TRP A 81 -7.89 -4.93 -9.79
C TRP A 81 -6.94 -3.97 -9.10
N GLY A 82 -7.30 -3.49 -7.91
CA GLY A 82 -6.41 -2.66 -7.08
C GLY A 82 -5.13 -3.40 -6.72
N SER A 83 -5.22 -4.65 -6.24
CA SER A 83 -4.05 -5.45 -5.89
C SER A 83 -3.17 -5.78 -7.10
N LEU A 84 -3.78 -6.17 -8.24
CA LEU A 84 -3.04 -6.45 -9.48
C LEU A 84 -2.32 -5.21 -10.01
N LEU A 85 -3.02 -4.08 -10.08
CA LEU A 85 -2.44 -2.81 -10.53
C LEU A 85 -1.37 -2.30 -9.56
N THR A 86 -1.54 -2.48 -8.25
CA THR A 86 -0.53 -2.15 -7.24
C THR A 86 0.74 -2.97 -7.46
N ALA A 87 0.61 -4.29 -7.66
CA ALA A 87 1.76 -5.14 -7.95
C ALA A 87 2.48 -4.71 -9.24
N PHE A 88 1.72 -4.42 -10.29
CA PHE A 88 2.26 -3.93 -11.56
C PHE A 88 2.95 -2.55 -11.40
N ALA A 89 2.35 -1.63 -10.67
CA ALA A 89 2.92 -0.30 -10.42
C ALA A 89 4.24 -0.37 -9.63
N LEU A 90 4.38 -1.30 -8.67
CA LEU A 90 5.63 -1.55 -7.96
C LEU A 90 6.75 -2.00 -8.90
N LEU A 91 6.42 -2.87 -9.87
CA LEU A 91 7.40 -3.29 -10.88
C LEU A 91 7.81 -2.13 -11.80
N LEU A 92 6.86 -1.32 -12.23
CA LEU A 92 7.16 -0.11 -13.01
C LEU A 92 8.04 0.87 -12.22
N LEU A 93 7.76 1.05 -10.93
CA LEU A 93 8.48 1.98 -10.06
C LEU A 93 9.96 1.59 -9.93
N VAL A 94 10.26 0.32 -9.65
CA VAL A 94 11.64 -0.14 -9.44
C VAL A 94 12.44 -0.13 -10.75
N HIS A 95 11.78 -0.28 -11.89
CA HIS A 95 12.41 -0.27 -13.22
C HIS A 95 12.30 1.09 -13.94
N ALA A 96 11.82 2.14 -13.27
CA ALA A 96 11.66 3.46 -13.87
C ALA A 96 13.02 4.02 -14.38
N PRO A 97 13.15 4.31 -15.68
CA PRO A 97 14.43 4.78 -16.26
C PRO A 97 14.65 6.30 -16.11
N SER A 98 13.66 7.04 -15.67
CA SER A 98 13.68 8.49 -15.54
C SER A 98 12.76 8.98 -14.43
N TYR A 99 12.96 10.23 -13.98
CA TYR A 99 12.08 10.82 -12.98
C TYR A 99 10.61 10.90 -13.44
N THR A 100 10.37 11.20 -14.71
CA THR A 100 9.01 11.24 -15.28
C THR A 100 8.36 9.85 -15.23
N ALA A 101 9.08 8.81 -15.60
CA ALA A 101 8.58 7.43 -15.50
C ALA A 101 8.31 7.03 -14.04
N LEU A 102 9.20 7.42 -13.12
CA LEU A 102 9.04 7.21 -11.69
C LEU A 102 7.80 7.92 -11.14
N LEU A 103 7.57 9.18 -11.54
CA LEU A 103 6.37 9.94 -11.17
C LEU A 103 5.10 9.24 -11.62
N PHE A 104 5.01 8.81 -12.87
CA PHE A 104 3.83 8.09 -13.36
C PHE A 104 3.63 6.74 -12.68
N ALA A 105 4.70 5.98 -12.45
CA ALA A 105 4.62 4.72 -11.71
C ALA A 105 4.13 4.93 -10.27
N TYR A 106 4.60 5.98 -9.61
CA TYR A 106 4.16 6.32 -8.26
C TYR A 106 2.69 6.77 -8.20
N LEU A 107 2.25 7.60 -9.15
CA LEU A 107 0.84 7.99 -9.26
C LEU A 107 -0.07 6.78 -9.52
N LEU A 108 0.35 5.89 -10.41
CA LEU A 108 -0.36 4.65 -10.65
C LEU A 108 -0.45 3.79 -9.40
N LEU A 109 0.66 3.70 -8.64
CA LEU A 109 0.71 2.97 -7.37
C LEU A 109 -0.30 3.53 -6.37
N GLN A 110 -0.39 4.86 -6.22
CA GLN A 110 -1.34 5.52 -5.34
C GLN A 110 -2.79 5.19 -5.72
N VAL A 111 -3.16 5.41 -6.98
CA VAL A 111 -4.52 5.14 -7.48
C VAL A 111 -4.86 3.65 -7.32
N ALA A 112 -3.93 2.76 -7.65
CA ALA A 112 -4.13 1.32 -7.57
C ALA A 112 -4.32 0.84 -6.12
N ASP A 113 -3.53 1.36 -5.20
CA ASP A 113 -3.66 1.03 -3.78
C ASP A 113 -4.97 1.57 -3.19
N ASP A 114 -5.35 2.80 -3.52
CA ASP A 114 -6.61 3.42 -3.08
C ASP A 114 -7.82 2.64 -3.59
N LEU A 115 -7.73 2.09 -4.81
CA LEU A 115 -8.75 1.24 -5.40
C LEU A 115 -9.04 -0.01 -4.56
N ALA A 116 -8.03 -0.57 -3.90
CA ALA A 116 -8.17 -1.70 -2.99
C ALA A 116 -8.44 -1.25 -1.55
N THR A 117 -7.68 -0.28 -1.04
CA THR A 117 -7.72 0.16 0.36
C THR A 117 -9.04 0.84 0.72
N GLY A 118 -9.64 1.61 -0.19
CA GLY A 118 -10.93 2.27 0.02
C GLY A 118 -12.04 1.27 0.38
N PRO A 119 -12.38 0.33 -0.51
CA PRO A 119 -13.37 -0.72 -0.22
C PRO A 119 -13.00 -1.63 0.95
N TYR A 120 -11.71 -1.92 1.14
CA TYR A 120 -11.24 -2.78 2.22
C TYR A 120 -11.47 -2.15 3.59
N SER A 121 -11.23 -0.86 3.73
CA SER A 121 -11.44 -0.12 4.98
C SER A 121 -12.87 -0.19 5.48
N ALA A 122 -13.84 -0.33 4.57
CA ALA A 122 -15.25 -0.48 4.92
C ALA A 122 -15.62 -1.88 5.43
N LEU A 123 -14.77 -2.90 5.24
CA LEU A 123 -15.07 -4.27 5.69
C LEU A 123 -15.15 -4.38 7.22
N ILE A 124 -14.34 -3.63 7.97
CA ILE A 124 -14.36 -3.68 9.44
C ILE A 124 -15.73 -3.25 9.99
N PRO A 125 -16.25 -2.04 9.69
CA PRO A 125 -17.57 -1.65 10.16
C PRO A 125 -18.71 -2.55 9.66
N ASP A 126 -18.56 -3.19 8.48
CA ASP A 126 -19.58 -4.05 7.90
C ASP A 126 -19.60 -5.47 8.50
N LEU A 127 -18.44 -6.06 8.72
CA LEU A 127 -18.30 -7.45 9.10
C LEU A 127 -18.11 -7.64 10.61
N VAL A 128 -17.60 -6.62 11.33
CA VAL A 128 -17.23 -6.74 12.74
C VAL A 128 -18.33 -6.16 13.63
N PRO A 129 -18.96 -6.97 14.51
CA PRO A 129 -19.91 -6.49 15.52
C PRO A 129 -19.29 -5.38 16.38
N LYS A 130 -20.11 -4.40 16.81
CA LYS A 130 -19.63 -3.24 17.59
C LYS A 130 -18.77 -3.63 18.80
N GLY A 131 -19.15 -4.70 19.52
CA GLY A 131 -18.42 -5.17 20.71
C GLY A 131 -17.07 -5.84 20.41
N GLU A 132 -16.77 -6.20 19.16
CA GLU A 132 -15.53 -6.85 18.74
C GLU A 132 -14.58 -5.91 17.94
N ARG A 133 -15.01 -4.69 17.64
CA ARG A 133 -14.22 -3.73 16.84
C ARG A 133 -12.88 -3.36 17.49
N GLY A 134 -12.84 -3.29 18.82
CA GLY A 134 -11.59 -3.05 19.55
C GLY A 134 -10.58 -4.18 19.33
N ALA A 135 -11.03 -5.44 19.40
CA ALA A 135 -10.17 -6.58 19.10
C ALA A 135 -9.69 -6.56 17.63
N ALA A 136 -10.61 -6.33 16.67
CA ALA A 136 -10.25 -6.21 15.25
C ALA A 136 -9.19 -5.15 15.00
N SER A 137 -9.34 -3.94 15.58
CA SER A 137 -8.35 -2.87 15.49
C SER A 137 -7.01 -3.24 16.13
N GLY A 138 -7.02 -4.00 17.23
CA GLY A 138 -5.80 -4.50 17.85
C GLY A 138 -5.03 -5.47 16.95
N TYR A 139 -5.70 -6.46 16.36
CA TYR A 139 -5.08 -7.37 15.38
C TYR A 139 -4.56 -6.62 14.14
N MET A 140 -5.32 -5.67 13.62
CA MET A 140 -4.91 -4.81 12.51
C MET A 140 -3.62 -4.05 12.86
N GLY A 141 -3.57 -3.39 14.03
CA GLY A 141 -2.39 -2.64 14.47
C GLY A 141 -1.15 -3.52 14.62
N VAL A 142 -1.29 -4.71 15.20
CA VAL A 142 -0.17 -5.68 15.32
C VAL A 142 0.35 -6.08 13.96
N LEU A 143 -0.53 -6.40 13.01
CA LEU A 143 -0.11 -6.80 11.65
C LEU A 143 0.50 -5.63 10.87
N GLN A 144 -0.01 -4.41 11.03
CA GLN A 144 0.61 -3.21 10.44
C GLN A 144 2.04 -3.01 10.93
N VAL A 145 2.26 -3.03 12.25
CA VAL A 145 3.60 -2.88 12.83
C VAL A 145 4.53 -4.02 12.43
N SER A 146 4.03 -5.26 12.43
CA SER A 146 4.81 -6.43 11.97
C SER A 146 5.24 -6.29 10.51
N GLY A 147 4.35 -5.78 9.64
CA GLY A 147 4.67 -5.49 8.24
C GLY A 147 5.79 -4.44 8.12
N GLN A 148 5.72 -3.36 8.88
CA GLN A 148 6.74 -2.30 8.88
C GLN A 148 8.09 -2.80 9.38
N VAL A 149 8.11 -3.58 10.46
CA VAL A 149 9.35 -4.17 11.00
C VAL A 149 10.00 -5.11 9.99
N LEU A 150 9.20 -5.99 9.37
CA LEU A 150 9.71 -6.88 8.33
C LEU A 150 10.20 -6.10 7.11
N ALA A 151 9.50 -5.04 6.71
CA ALA A 151 9.92 -4.18 5.61
C ALA A 151 11.26 -3.49 5.89
N GLY A 152 11.48 -3.04 7.14
CA GLY A 152 12.77 -2.49 7.56
C GLY A 152 13.90 -3.50 7.43
N ALA A 153 13.71 -4.74 7.89
CA ALA A 153 14.68 -5.81 7.75
C ALA A 153 14.97 -6.15 6.27
N VAL A 154 13.93 -6.29 5.45
CA VAL A 154 14.04 -6.55 4.02
C VAL A 154 14.73 -5.39 3.30
N GLY A 155 14.39 -4.14 3.64
CA GLY A 155 15.01 -2.94 3.08
C GLY A 155 16.51 -2.84 3.35
N PHE A 156 16.96 -3.37 4.48
CA PHE A 156 18.38 -3.45 4.84
C PHE A 156 19.12 -4.61 4.16
N LEU A 157 18.46 -5.76 3.99
CA LEU A 157 19.11 -7.00 3.56
C LEU A 157 19.09 -7.24 2.04
N LEU A 158 18.12 -6.70 1.32
CA LEU A 158 17.91 -7.03 -0.10
C LEU A 158 18.15 -5.82 -1.02
N PRO A 159 18.59 -6.05 -2.27
CA PRO A 159 18.58 -5.03 -3.33
C PRO A 159 17.16 -4.54 -3.66
N LEU A 160 17.04 -3.38 -4.34
CA LEU A 160 15.76 -2.71 -4.63
C LEU A 160 14.75 -3.57 -5.42
N ALA A 161 15.22 -4.26 -6.47
CA ALA A 161 14.30 -5.06 -7.31
C ALA A 161 13.66 -6.23 -6.55
N PRO A 162 14.39 -7.09 -5.80
CA PRO A 162 13.80 -8.10 -4.93
C PRO A 162 12.82 -7.53 -3.89
N GLN A 163 13.07 -6.34 -3.33
CA GLN A 163 12.15 -5.68 -2.40
C GLN A 163 10.80 -5.39 -3.06
N ALA A 164 10.83 -4.81 -4.28
CA ALA A 164 9.61 -4.51 -5.02
C ALA A 164 8.83 -5.78 -5.42
N TYR A 165 9.53 -6.85 -5.82
CA TYR A 165 8.90 -8.13 -6.14
C TYR A 165 8.25 -8.77 -4.92
N LEU A 166 8.92 -8.73 -3.76
CA LEU A 166 8.35 -9.24 -2.52
C LEU A 166 7.12 -8.44 -2.10
N ALA A 167 7.18 -7.10 -2.19
CA ALA A 167 6.04 -6.24 -1.89
C ALA A 167 4.85 -6.50 -2.84
N ALA A 168 5.12 -6.70 -4.13
CA ALA A 168 4.10 -7.06 -5.12
C ALA A 168 3.46 -8.41 -4.80
N LEU A 169 4.27 -9.42 -4.50
CA LEU A 169 3.79 -10.76 -4.12
C LEU A 169 2.91 -10.71 -2.87
N LEU A 170 3.36 -10.03 -1.81
CA LEU A 170 2.57 -9.90 -0.58
C LEU A 170 1.25 -9.15 -0.80
N THR A 171 1.24 -8.14 -1.69
CA THR A 171 0.00 -7.43 -2.05
C THR A 171 -1.01 -8.33 -2.77
N LEU A 172 -0.54 -9.32 -3.53
CA LEU A 172 -1.42 -10.26 -4.22
C LEU A 172 -1.94 -11.39 -3.32
N LEU A 173 -1.25 -11.68 -2.23
CA LEU A 173 -1.61 -12.76 -1.28
C LEU A 173 -2.45 -12.28 -0.10
N GLY A 174 -2.38 -10.99 0.27
CA GLY A 174 -3.09 -10.38 1.41
C GLY A 174 -4.46 -9.89 1.05
#